data_b0ac0bf7f4ab4fd332305c3c4b76bf43
#
_entry.id   b0ac0bf7f4ab4fd332305c3c4b76bf43
#
_cell.length_a   1.000
_cell.length_b   1.000
_cell.length_c   1.000
_cell.angle_alpha   90.00
_cell.angle_beta   90.00
_cell.angle_gamma   90.00
#
_symmetry.space_group_name_H-M   'P 1'
#
loop_
_entity.id
_entity.type
_entity.pdbx_description
1 polymer ?
#
loop_
_entity_poly.entity_id
_entity_poly.type
_entity_poly.pdbx_seq_one_letter_code
_entity_poly.pdbx_strand_id
1 'polypeptide(L)'
;RINEVLERAETGPICLEKDFELKILIPKLRDTIKEYKIEFDLENIVPSDDSLADDVWRAALELYLDVGTYCTSTHRRILFDESEIKEAMKNFPGSFVLGYGKDSRELFHRRIEDKRRPFCLFSPDITCDEELFVPMSMAYLQEPLADGVCAPILEEVEGRSIKAGAPFEVKGSVAHAMMFREAARRVGRPGIFLQGVGTAQSDAAQIAASNPTWGERLTDGRFVASISELKVDSSLLNKMVHFHQYGCFVGAL
;
A
#
# COMPACT_ATOMS: atom_id res chain seq x y z
N ARG A 1 -17.07 10.83 2.74
CA ARG A 1 -16.69 9.44 3.12
C ARG A 1 -15.50 9.38 4.04
N ILE A 2 -14.33 9.98 3.69
CA ILE A 2 -13.16 9.89 4.57
C ILE A 2 -13.45 10.38 5.98
N ASN A 3 -14.15 11.50 6.12
CA ASN A 3 -14.53 12.03 7.43
C ASN A 3 -15.45 11.07 8.21
N GLU A 4 -16.36 10.37 7.55
CA GLU A 4 -17.24 9.37 8.16
C GLU A 4 -16.46 8.16 8.67
N VAL A 5 -15.43 7.71 7.92
CA VAL A 5 -14.54 6.63 8.35
C VAL A 5 -13.75 7.05 9.60
N LEU A 6 -13.20 8.28 9.59
CA LEU A 6 -12.47 8.82 10.74
C LEU A 6 -13.38 8.98 11.97
N GLU A 7 -14.59 9.48 11.78
CA GLU A 7 -15.60 9.58 12.85
C GLU A 7 -15.92 8.20 13.44
N ARG A 8 -16.11 7.18 12.60
CA ARG A 8 -16.35 5.80 13.06
C ARG A 8 -15.14 5.20 13.79
N ALA A 9 -13.91 5.58 13.40
CA ALA A 9 -12.71 5.18 14.14
C ALA A 9 -12.68 5.76 15.56
N GLU A 10 -13.35 6.89 15.80
CA GLU A 10 -13.44 7.56 17.12
C GLU A 10 -14.72 7.25 17.88
N THR A 11 -15.82 6.95 17.20
CA THR A 11 -17.16 6.81 17.80
C THR A 11 -17.78 5.42 17.65
N GLY A 12 -17.21 4.55 16.83
CA GLY A 12 -17.71 3.20 16.57
C GLY A 12 -17.74 2.30 17.82
N PRO A 13 -18.27 1.09 17.73
CA PRO A 13 -18.40 0.18 18.86
C PRO A 13 -17.04 -0.12 19.51
N ILE A 14 -16.98 0.06 20.84
CA ILE A 14 -15.78 -0.27 21.63
C ILE A 14 -15.59 -1.78 21.64
N CYS A 15 -14.34 -2.23 21.42
CA CYS A 15 -13.97 -3.62 21.45
C CYS A 15 -12.52 -3.75 21.93
N LEU A 16 -12.21 -4.70 22.81
CA LEU A 16 -10.84 -5.03 23.14
C LEU A 16 -10.24 -5.83 21.97
N GLU A 17 -8.96 -5.64 21.67
CA GLU A 17 -8.29 -6.32 20.55
C GLU A 17 -8.42 -7.85 20.64
N LYS A 18 -8.18 -8.42 21.82
CA LYS A 18 -8.36 -9.84 22.07
C LYS A 18 -9.81 -10.32 21.81
N ASP A 19 -10.78 -9.51 22.13
CA ASP A 19 -12.20 -9.84 21.90
C ASP A 19 -12.54 -9.74 20.40
N PHE A 20 -11.98 -8.74 19.71
CA PHE A 20 -12.10 -8.64 18.27
C PHE A 20 -11.58 -9.90 17.57
N GLU A 21 -10.38 -10.34 17.91
CA GLU A 21 -9.77 -11.53 17.30
C GLU A 21 -10.52 -12.82 17.66
N LEU A 22 -10.68 -13.08 18.96
CA LEU A 22 -11.12 -14.41 19.43
C LEU A 22 -12.63 -14.59 19.46
N LYS A 23 -13.41 -13.50 19.56
CA LYS A 23 -14.88 -13.57 19.69
C LYS A 23 -15.62 -13.09 18.45
N ILE A 24 -14.97 -12.31 17.57
CA ILE A 24 -15.61 -11.71 16.39
C ILE A 24 -14.97 -12.28 15.11
N LEU A 25 -13.70 -11.95 14.84
CA LEU A 25 -13.03 -12.30 13.58
C LEU A 25 -12.91 -13.81 13.38
N ILE A 26 -12.24 -14.52 14.29
CA ILE A 26 -11.96 -15.96 14.12
C ILE A 26 -13.24 -16.81 14.05
N PRO A 27 -14.24 -16.63 14.93
CA PRO A 27 -15.49 -17.39 14.83
C PRO A 27 -16.21 -17.11 13.50
N LYS A 28 -16.40 -15.84 13.12
CA LYS A 28 -17.08 -15.50 11.87
C LYS A 28 -16.34 -16.03 10.65
N LEU A 29 -15.00 -15.93 10.62
CA LEU A 29 -14.18 -16.49 9.54
C LEU A 29 -14.40 -18.00 9.38
N ARG A 30 -14.40 -18.75 10.49
CA ARG A 30 -14.65 -20.20 10.46
C ARG A 30 -16.04 -20.55 9.98
N ASP A 31 -17.05 -19.81 10.44
CA ASP A 31 -18.44 -20.03 10.03
C ASP A 31 -18.62 -19.73 8.56
N THR A 32 -18.07 -18.61 8.07
CA THR A 32 -18.12 -18.23 6.66
C THR A 32 -17.41 -19.24 5.74
N ILE A 33 -16.20 -19.70 6.11
CA ILE A 33 -15.48 -20.76 5.37
C ILE A 33 -16.35 -22.02 5.25
N LYS A 34 -16.99 -22.42 6.35
CA LYS A 34 -17.87 -23.60 6.38
C LYS A 34 -19.14 -23.43 5.55
N GLU A 35 -19.77 -22.27 5.63
CA GLU A 35 -21.00 -21.94 4.91
C GLU A 35 -20.79 -21.97 3.38
N TYR A 36 -19.71 -21.33 2.93
CA TYR A 36 -19.36 -21.26 1.51
C TYR A 36 -18.55 -22.49 1.04
N LYS A 37 -18.26 -23.45 1.94
CA LYS A 37 -17.50 -24.68 1.63
C LYS A 37 -16.16 -24.40 0.95
N ILE A 38 -15.47 -23.36 1.41
CA ILE A 38 -14.17 -22.95 0.87
C ILE A 38 -13.13 -23.92 1.41
N GLU A 39 -12.49 -24.67 0.51
CA GLU A 39 -11.43 -25.63 0.85
C GLU A 39 -10.18 -25.32 0.03
N PHE A 40 -9.01 -25.50 0.66
CA PHE A 40 -7.72 -25.40 -0.01
C PHE A 40 -7.30 -26.79 -0.51
N ASP A 41 -7.13 -26.94 -1.81
CA ASP A 41 -6.66 -28.16 -2.44
C ASP A 41 -5.14 -28.12 -2.63
N LEU A 42 -4.43 -29.01 -1.94
CA LEU A 42 -2.97 -29.13 -2.03
C LEU A 42 -2.48 -29.64 -3.39
N GLU A 43 -3.33 -30.37 -4.13
CA GLU A 43 -2.99 -30.86 -5.47
C GLU A 43 -3.24 -29.79 -6.55
N ASN A 44 -4.08 -28.80 -6.26
CA ASN A 44 -4.41 -27.69 -7.14
C ASN A 44 -4.22 -26.34 -6.44
N ILE A 45 -2.96 -25.95 -6.22
CA ILE A 45 -2.56 -24.76 -5.46
C ILE A 45 -3.07 -23.47 -6.10
N VAL A 46 -3.21 -23.44 -7.42
CA VAL A 46 -3.72 -22.29 -8.18
C VAL A 46 -4.98 -22.72 -8.94
N PRO A 47 -6.14 -22.76 -8.28
CA PRO A 47 -7.38 -23.15 -8.93
C PRO A 47 -7.82 -22.10 -9.97
N SER A 48 -8.40 -22.58 -11.04
CA SER A 48 -8.99 -21.75 -12.11
C SER A 48 -10.53 -21.86 -12.15
N ASP A 49 -11.14 -22.25 -11.05
CA ASP A 49 -12.59 -22.38 -10.91
C ASP A 49 -13.23 -21.03 -10.60
N ASP A 50 -13.96 -20.49 -11.56
CA ASP A 50 -14.66 -19.21 -11.42
C ASP A 50 -15.74 -19.28 -10.33
N SER A 51 -16.37 -20.44 -10.10
CA SER A 51 -17.39 -20.59 -9.07
C SER A 51 -16.78 -20.50 -7.67
N LEU A 52 -15.59 -21.07 -7.46
CA LEU A 52 -14.84 -20.92 -6.23
C LEU A 52 -14.42 -19.46 -5.99
N ALA A 53 -13.98 -18.76 -7.04
CA ALA A 53 -13.62 -17.35 -6.95
C ALA A 53 -14.82 -16.48 -6.55
N ASP A 54 -16.00 -16.75 -7.12
CA ASP A 54 -17.24 -16.06 -6.77
C ASP A 54 -17.70 -16.36 -5.34
N ASP A 55 -17.52 -17.59 -4.86
CA ASP A 55 -17.84 -17.97 -3.48
C ASP A 55 -16.90 -17.31 -2.50
N VAL A 56 -15.59 -17.30 -2.77
CA VAL A 56 -14.59 -16.61 -1.94
C VAL A 56 -14.90 -15.09 -1.88
N TRP A 57 -15.28 -14.50 -3.01
CA TRP A 57 -15.65 -13.09 -3.05
C TRP A 57 -16.87 -12.78 -2.17
N ARG A 58 -17.96 -13.57 -2.31
CA ARG A 58 -19.17 -13.41 -1.50
C ARG A 58 -18.90 -13.62 -0.02
N ALA A 59 -18.14 -14.65 0.31
CA ALA A 59 -17.70 -14.94 1.67
C ALA A 59 -16.88 -13.80 2.28
N ALA A 60 -15.93 -13.24 1.51
CA ALA A 60 -15.09 -12.12 1.96
C ALA A 60 -15.93 -10.86 2.22
N LEU A 61 -16.89 -10.55 1.34
CA LEU A 61 -17.80 -9.41 1.51
C LEU A 61 -18.66 -9.56 2.77
N GLU A 62 -19.30 -10.73 2.96
CA GLU A 62 -20.11 -11.01 4.15
C GLU A 62 -19.27 -10.92 5.44
N LEU A 63 -18.10 -11.57 5.45
CA LEU A 63 -17.17 -11.50 6.57
C LEU A 63 -16.84 -10.04 6.91
N TYR A 64 -16.50 -9.22 5.91
CA TYR A 64 -16.10 -7.84 6.13
C TYR A 64 -17.25 -6.97 6.63
N LEU A 65 -18.47 -7.16 6.14
CA LEU A 65 -19.65 -6.44 6.62
C LEU A 65 -19.97 -6.73 8.08
N ASP A 66 -19.82 -7.99 8.51
CA ASP A 66 -20.07 -8.39 9.89
C ASP A 66 -18.94 -7.98 10.84
N VAL A 67 -17.68 -8.10 10.41
CA VAL A 67 -16.52 -7.84 11.26
C VAL A 67 -16.10 -6.38 11.23
N GLY A 68 -16.07 -5.74 10.06
CA GLY A 68 -15.52 -4.40 9.85
C GLY A 68 -14.00 -4.36 10.00
N THR A 69 -13.48 -3.15 10.25
CA THR A 69 -12.06 -2.91 10.51
C THR A 69 -11.87 -2.49 11.97
N TYR A 70 -10.89 -3.08 12.64
CA TYR A 70 -10.56 -2.75 14.03
C TYR A 70 -9.48 -1.67 14.09
N CYS A 71 -9.74 -0.56 14.77
CA CYS A 71 -8.77 0.48 15.04
C CYS A 71 -8.05 0.20 16.37
N THR A 72 -6.76 -0.18 16.30
CA THR A 72 -5.97 -0.53 17.49
C THR A 72 -5.72 0.67 18.40
N SER A 73 -5.61 1.88 17.82
CA SER A 73 -5.35 3.11 18.60
C SER A 73 -6.55 3.58 19.42
N THR A 74 -7.78 3.34 18.95
CA THR A 74 -9.02 3.80 19.63
C THR A 74 -9.79 2.66 20.28
N HIS A 75 -9.38 1.42 20.06
CA HIS A 75 -10.09 0.21 20.51
C HIS A 75 -11.54 0.17 20.03
N ARG A 76 -11.76 0.51 18.75
CA ARG A 76 -13.10 0.58 18.15
C ARG A 76 -13.16 -0.15 16.82
N ARG A 77 -14.38 -0.56 16.45
CA ARG A 77 -14.66 -1.14 15.14
C ARG A 77 -15.22 -0.07 14.20
N ILE A 78 -14.68 -0.02 13.00
CA ILE A 78 -15.18 0.78 11.89
C ILE A 78 -16.05 -0.15 11.07
N LEU A 79 -17.37 0.05 11.10
CA LEU A 79 -18.33 -0.77 10.38
C LEU A 79 -18.77 -0.07 9.10
N PHE A 80 -19.02 -0.87 8.07
CA PHE A 80 -19.48 -0.42 6.76
C PHE A 80 -20.76 -1.15 6.37
N ASP A 81 -21.62 -0.51 5.61
CA ASP A 81 -22.72 -1.18 4.97
C ASP A 81 -22.37 -1.67 3.55
N GLU A 82 -23.20 -2.57 3.03
CA GLU A 82 -22.97 -3.18 1.71
C GLU A 82 -22.99 -2.13 0.58
N SER A 83 -23.82 -1.11 0.70
CA SER A 83 -23.92 -0.04 -0.31
C SER A 83 -22.66 0.80 -0.37
N GLU A 84 -22.03 1.09 0.78
CA GLU A 84 -20.76 1.81 0.86
C GLU A 84 -19.64 1.05 0.17
N ILE A 85 -19.53 -0.25 0.43
CA ILE A 85 -18.51 -1.11 -0.19
C ILE A 85 -18.73 -1.20 -1.70
N LYS A 86 -19.96 -1.50 -2.15
CA LYS A 86 -20.30 -1.57 -3.57
C LYS A 86 -20.04 -0.26 -4.30
N GLU A 87 -20.36 0.86 -3.67
CA GLU A 87 -20.10 2.18 -4.25
C GLU A 87 -18.60 2.52 -4.30
N ALA A 88 -17.84 2.15 -3.27
CA ALA A 88 -16.39 2.32 -3.27
C ALA A 88 -15.74 1.53 -4.41
N MET A 89 -16.16 0.28 -4.59
CA MET A 89 -15.68 -0.58 -5.69
C MET A 89 -16.06 -0.04 -7.06
N LYS A 90 -17.29 0.43 -7.24
CA LYS A 90 -17.76 1.01 -8.50
C LYS A 90 -16.99 2.26 -8.90
N ASN A 91 -16.58 3.05 -7.90
CA ASN A 91 -15.84 4.30 -8.09
C ASN A 91 -14.32 4.12 -8.12
N PHE A 92 -13.83 2.88 -7.93
CA PHE A 92 -12.40 2.62 -8.03
C PHE A 92 -11.95 2.78 -9.50
N PRO A 93 -10.92 3.59 -9.77
CA PRO A 93 -10.48 3.81 -11.14
C PRO A 93 -9.92 2.53 -11.76
N GLY A 94 -10.30 2.25 -13.00
CA GLY A 94 -9.83 1.06 -13.74
C GLY A 94 -8.39 1.19 -14.23
N SER A 95 -7.82 2.40 -14.21
CA SER A 95 -6.42 2.64 -14.57
C SER A 95 -5.86 3.90 -13.91
N PHE A 96 -4.53 3.96 -13.85
CA PHE A 96 -3.74 5.09 -13.35
C PHE A 96 -2.60 5.39 -14.31
N VAL A 97 -2.33 6.67 -14.56
CA VAL A 97 -1.12 7.08 -15.28
C VAL A 97 -0.04 7.40 -14.24
N LEU A 98 1.00 6.59 -14.23
CA LEU A 98 2.13 6.68 -13.30
C LEU A 98 3.36 7.24 -14.01
N GLY A 99 4.18 8.01 -13.27
CA GLY A 99 5.28 8.75 -13.86
C GLY A 99 4.80 9.94 -14.72
N TYR A 100 5.69 10.56 -15.48
CA TYR A 100 5.34 11.68 -16.36
C TYR A 100 6.21 11.75 -17.62
N GLY A 101 5.72 12.55 -18.60
CA GLY A 101 6.42 12.76 -19.86
C GLY A 101 6.64 11.47 -20.66
N LYS A 102 7.82 11.30 -21.24
CA LYS A 102 8.17 10.12 -22.05
C LYS A 102 8.22 8.81 -21.26
N ASP A 103 8.38 8.90 -19.95
CA ASP A 103 8.53 7.75 -19.05
C ASP A 103 7.20 7.34 -18.39
N SER A 104 6.11 8.11 -18.64
CA SER A 104 4.80 7.76 -18.09
C SER A 104 4.27 6.43 -18.64
N ARG A 105 3.58 5.68 -17.79
CA ARG A 105 2.95 4.39 -18.15
C ARG A 105 1.61 4.28 -17.48
N GLU A 106 0.69 3.59 -18.16
CA GLU A 106 -0.62 3.27 -17.61
C GLU A 106 -0.53 1.95 -16.84
N LEU A 107 -0.88 2.01 -15.54
CA LEU A 107 -1.23 0.85 -14.75
C LEU A 107 -2.74 0.65 -14.87
N PHE A 108 -3.18 -0.51 -15.36
CA PHE A 108 -4.58 -0.79 -15.62
C PHE A 108 -4.98 -2.18 -15.13
N HIS A 109 -6.26 -2.34 -14.83
CA HIS A 109 -6.81 -3.64 -14.48
C HIS A 109 -6.71 -4.60 -15.69
N ARG A 110 -6.11 -5.77 -15.47
CA ARG A 110 -5.89 -6.78 -16.51
C ARG A 110 -6.79 -8.00 -16.31
N ARG A 111 -7.21 -8.56 -17.43
CA ARG A 111 -7.79 -9.91 -17.50
C ARG A 111 -6.71 -10.89 -17.93
N ILE A 112 -6.96 -12.18 -17.73
CA ILE A 112 -6.03 -13.26 -18.10
C ILE A 112 -5.71 -13.21 -19.61
N GLU A 113 -6.71 -12.88 -20.44
CA GLU A 113 -6.59 -12.84 -21.90
C GLU A 113 -6.00 -11.52 -22.44
N ASP A 114 -5.71 -10.56 -21.59
CA ASP A 114 -5.20 -9.26 -22.02
C ASP A 114 -3.78 -9.41 -22.60
N LYS A 115 -3.64 -9.04 -23.89
CA LYS A 115 -2.37 -9.13 -24.62
C LYS A 115 -1.42 -7.98 -24.35
N ARG A 116 -1.88 -6.91 -23.70
CA ARG A 116 -1.05 -5.79 -23.34
C ARG A 116 -0.04 -6.21 -22.28
N ARG A 117 1.19 -5.70 -22.39
CA ARG A 117 2.24 -5.94 -21.40
C ARG A 117 1.79 -5.43 -20.03
N PRO A 118 1.99 -6.19 -18.93
CA PRO A 118 1.73 -5.68 -17.59
C PRO A 118 2.64 -4.49 -17.27
N PHE A 119 2.22 -3.65 -16.32
CA PHE A 119 3.10 -2.67 -15.71
C PHE A 119 4.21 -3.41 -14.95
N CYS A 120 5.45 -3.07 -15.23
CA CYS A 120 6.61 -3.74 -14.68
C CYS A 120 7.25 -2.86 -13.60
N LEU A 121 7.01 -3.21 -12.34
CA LEU A 121 7.60 -2.56 -11.17
C LEU A 121 8.78 -3.40 -10.67
N PHE A 122 9.99 -2.86 -10.75
CA PHE A 122 11.18 -3.51 -10.20
C PHE A 122 11.33 -3.15 -8.72
N SER A 123 11.59 -4.15 -7.89
CA SER A 123 11.85 -3.96 -6.46
C SER A 123 13.12 -4.69 -6.05
N PRO A 124 14.16 -3.99 -5.63
CA PRO A 124 15.38 -4.65 -5.14
C PRO A 124 15.20 -5.34 -3.79
N ASP A 125 14.23 -4.91 -2.97
CA ASP A 125 13.96 -5.40 -1.60
C ASP A 125 15.23 -5.59 -0.76
N ILE A 126 16.13 -4.62 -0.83
CA ILE A 126 17.44 -4.65 -0.19
C ILE A 126 17.69 -3.36 0.59
N THR A 127 18.35 -3.50 1.72
CA THR A 127 18.92 -2.38 2.48
C THR A 127 20.31 -2.03 1.96
N CYS A 128 20.67 -0.76 2.01
CA CYS A 128 22.00 -0.31 1.61
C CYS A 128 22.43 0.95 2.35
N ASP A 129 23.75 1.14 2.39
CA ASP A 129 24.39 2.33 2.90
C ASP A 129 24.16 3.53 1.98
N GLU A 130 24.33 4.73 2.50
CA GLU A 130 24.14 5.99 1.77
C GLU A 130 24.99 6.06 0.47
N GLU A 131 26.23 5.59 0.50
CA GLU A 131 27.14 5.60 -0.66
C GLU A 131 26.66 4.70 -1.80
N LEU A 132 26.01 3.59 -1.48
CA LEU A 132 25.52 2.61 -2.44
C LEU A 132 24.11 2.92 -2.95
N PHE A 133 23.36 3.77 -2.27
CA PHE A 133 21.95 4.01 -2.58
C PHE A 133 21.72 4.52 -4.02
N VAL A 134 22.45 5.55 -4.43
CA VAL A 134 22.31 6.13 -5.78
C VAL A 134 22.78 5.17 -6.87
N PRO A 135 24.00 4.56 -6.79
CA PRO A 135 24.45 3.58 -7.78
C PRO A 135 23.52 2.37 -7.91
N MET A 136 23.03 1.84 -6.80
CA MET A 136 22.10 0.72 -6.80
C MET A 136 20.76 1.09 -7.42
N SER A 137 20.19 2.22 -7.04
CA SER A 137 18.97 2.75 -7.65
C SER A 137 19.13 2.93 -9.17
N MET A 138 20.27 3.45 -9.62
CA MET A 138 20.56 3.61 -11.06
C MET A 138 20.58 2.28 -11.79
N ALA A 139 21.10 1.20 -11.19
CA ALA A 139 21.15 -0.12 -11.80
C ALA A 139 19.75 -0.64 -12.17
N TYR A 140 18.75 -0.44 -11.29
CA TYR A 140 17.37 -0.81 -11.56
C TYR A 140 16.64 0.18 -12.48
N LEU A 141 16.88 1.48 -12.30
CA LEU A 141 16.22 2.53 -13.08
C LEU A 141 16.61 2.55 -14.57
N GLN A 142 17.81 2.06 -14.92
CA GLN A 142 18.25 1.95 -16.30
C GLN A 142 17.70 0.73 -17.04
N GLU A 143 17.07 -0.22 -16.33
CA GLU A 143 16.51 -1.42 -16.94
C GLU A 143 15.40 -1.04 -17.94
N PRO A 144 15.53 -1.43 -19.24
CA PRO A 144 14.59 -0.99 -20.28
C PRO A 144 13.15 -1.45 -20.07
N LEU A 145 12.96 -2.58 -19.38
CA LEU A 145 11.63 -3.14 -19.09
C LEU A 145 10.96 -2.49 -17.88
N ALA A 146 11.69 -1.73 -17.07
CA ALA A 146 11.10 -1.08 -15.90
C ALA A 146 10.16 0.05 -16.30
N ASP A 147 8.90 -0.03 -15.87
CA ASP A 147 7.92 1.06 -15.94
C ASP A 147 7.95 1.89 -14.67
N GLY A 148 8.39 1.28 -13.57
CA GLY A 148 8.63 1.91 -12.29
C GLY A 148 9.65 1.13 -11.49
N VAL A 149 10.17 1.75 -10.43
CA VAL A 149 11.13 1.13 -9.53
C VAL A 149 10.75 1.46 -8.08
N CYS A 150 10.73 0.44 -7.22
CA CYS A 150 10.77 0.62 -5.79
C CYS A 150 12.19 1.00 -5.36
N ALA A 151 12.31 1.91 -4.42
CA ALA A 151 13.62 2.30 -3.91
C ALA A 151 14.26 1.17 -3.09
N PRO A 152 15.59 1.05 -3.08
CA PRO A 152 16.28 0.37 -1.99
C PRO A 152 15.94 1.02 -0.64
N ILE A 153 16.14 0.31 0.45
CA ILE A 153 15.94 0.85 1.79
C ILE A 153 17.23 1.51 2.26
N LEU A 154 17.19 2.79 2.55
CA LEU A 154 18.32 3.54 3.09
C LEU A 154 18.36 3.38 4.62
N GLU A 155 19.46 2.83 5.16
CA GLU A 155 19.57 2.53 6.59
C GLU A 155 20.18 3.69 7.39
N GLU A 156 20.99 4.52 6.74
CA GLU A 156 21.65 5.67 7.40
C GLU A 156 21.78 6.88 6.49
N VAL A 157 21.92 8.03 7.08
CA VAL A 157 22.24 9.32 6.44
C VAL A 157 23.26 10.05 7.29
N GLU A 158 24.35 10.55 6.67
CA GLU A 158 25.45 11.25 7.35
C GLU A 158 26.01 10.42 8.52
N GLY A 159 26.17 9.11 8.34
CA GLY A 159 26.69 8.18 9.34
C GLY A 159 25.76 7.95 10.54
N ARG A 160 24.49 8.29 10.44
CA ARG A 160 23.50 8.12 11.50
C ARG A 160 22.34 7.22 11.04
N SER A 161 22.07 6.16 11.79
CA SER A 161 21.00 5.22 11.51
C SER A 161 19.62 5.85 11.56
N ILE A 162 18.79 5.49 10.58
CA ILE A 162 17.37 5.85 10.49
C ILE A 162 16.59 4.83 11.31
N LYS A 163 15.83 5.31 12.30
CA LYS A 163 14.98 4.45 13.14
C LYS A 163 13.53 4.88 13.02
N ALA A 164 12.65 3.92 12.73
CA ALA A 164 11.21 4.15 12.61
C ALA A 164 10.65 4.86 13.86
N GLY A 165 9.82 5.88 13.65
CA GLY A 165 9.21 6.68 14.72
C GLY A 165 10.14 7.67 15.40
N ALA A 166 11.45 7.71 15.09
CA ALA A 166 12.36 8.69 15.61
C ALA A 166 12.37 9.98 14.76
N PRO A 167 12.64 11.17 15.35
CA PRO A 167 12.65 12.42 14.58
C PRO A 167 13.64 12.43 13.40
N PHE A 168 14.72 11.66 13.49
CA PHE A 168 15.71 11.55 12.42
C PHE A 168 15.19 10.77 11.20
N GLU A 169 14.15 9.96 11.36
CA GLU A 169 13.49 9.29 10.25
C GLU A 169 12.91 10.30 9.23
N VAL A 170 12.40 11.44 9.71
CA VAL A 170 11.91 12.54 8.85
C VAL A 170 13.03 13.05 7.93
N LYS A 171 14.23 13.28 8.46
CA LYS A 171 15.39 13.69 7.66
C LYS A 171 15.80 12.58 6.68
N GLY A 172 15.88 11.35 7.17
CA GLY A 172 16.23 10.19 6.36
C GLY A 172 15.27 9.96 5.20
N SER A 173 13.97 10.11 5.43
CA SER A 173 12.95 9.92 4.39
C SER A 173 13.01 10.98 3.29
N VAL A 174 13.29 12.22 3.65
CA VAL A 174 13.49 13.31 2.68
C VAL A 174 14.77 13.07 1.86
N ALA A 175 15.89 12.73 2.52
CA ALA A 175 17.15 12.41 1.86
C ALA A 175 16.98 11.24 0.89
N HIS A 176 16.33 10.16 1.31
CA HIS A 176 16.00 8.99 0.49
C HIS A 176 15.25 9.39 -0.80
N ALA A 177 14.18 10.17 -0.67
CA ALA A 177 13.39 10.60 -1.82
C ALA A 177 14.18 11.49 -2.78
N MET A 178 14.99 12.41 -2.26
CA MET A 178 15.89 13.27 -3.07
C MET A 178 16.94 12.45 -3.82
N MET A 179 17.60 11.51 -3.16
CA MET A 179 18.63 10.64 -3.74
C MET A 179 18.03 9.74 -4.83
N PHE A 180 16.82 9.22 -4.61
CA PHE A 180 16.14 8.39 -5.59
C PHE A 180 15.76 9.16 -6.85
N ARG A 181 15.25 10.38 -6.72
CA ARG A 181 15.02 11.29 -7.86
C ARG A 181 16.31 11.65 -8.60
N GLU A 182 17.41 11.85 -7.86
CA GLU A 182 18.72 12.11 -8.46
C GLU A 182 19.21 10.90 -9.27
N ALA A 183 19.02 9.68 -8.78
CA ALA A 183 19.34 8.46 -9.52
C ALA A 183 18.55 8.39 -10.86
N ALA A 184 17.24 8.65 -10.81
CA ALA A 184 16.40 8.68 -12.02
C ALA A 184 16.85 9.75 -13.03
N ARG A 185 17.26 10.93 -12.54
CA ARG A 185 17.81 11.99 -13.38
C ARG A 185 19.12 11.58 -14.05
N ARG A 186 20.04 10.93 -13.31
CA ARG A 186 21.34 10.50 -13.83
C ARG A 186 21.24 9.46 -14.93
N VAL A 187 20.27 8.56 -14.86
CA VAL A 187 20.03 7.56 -15.93
C VAL A 187 19.21 8.11 -17.10
N GLY A 188 18.85 9.40 -17.10
CA GLY A 188 18.09 10.04 -18.17
C GLY A 188 16.59 9.67 -18.19
N ARG A 189 16.05 9.16 -17.07
CA ARG A 189 14.64 8.79 -16.90
C ARG A 189 13.97 9.56 -15.75
N PRO A 190 14.01 10.90 -15.76
CA PRO A 190 13.50 11.70 -14.64
C PRO A 190 11.99 11.55 -14.42
N GLY A 191 11.26 11.07 -15.42
CA GLY A 191 9.81 10.88 -15.37
C GLY A 191 9.35 9.48 -15.02
N ILE A 192 10.25 8.53 -14.82
CA ILE A 192 9.86 7.16 -14.43
C ILE A 192 9.11 7.17 -13.09
N PHE A 193 8.17 6.24 -12.94
CA PHE A 193 7.45 6.06 -11.67
C PHE A 193 8.41 5.58 -10.58
N LEU A 194 8.44 6.32 -9.48
CA LEU A 194 9.25 6.05 -8.31
C LEU A 194 8.34 5.64 -7.14
N GLN A 195 8.63 4.51 -6.53
CA GLN A 195 7.87 4.02 -5.38
C GLN A 195 8.72 4.05 -4.13
N GLY A 196 8.33 4.87 -3.17
CA GLY A 196 8.97 4.90 -1.86
C GLY A 196 8.59 3.69 -1.01
N VAL A 197 9.58 3.09 -0.35
CA VAL A 197 9.41 1.93 0.55
C VAL A 197 10.26 2.11 1.81
N GLY A 198 10.08 1.25 2.76
CA GLY A 198 10.93 0.89 3.91
C GLY A 198 11.65 1.98 4.72
N THR A 199 12.31 2.92 4.09
CA THR A 199 13.08 3.99 4.78
C THR A 199 12.17 4.92 5.59
N ALA A 200 10.97 5.21 5.10
CA ALA A 200 9.97 6.02 5.79
C ALA A 200 8.80 5.12 6.22
N GLN A 201 8.72 4.78 7.50
CA GLN A 201 7.69 3.88 8.04
C GLN A 201 6.62 4.65 8.82
N SER A 202 7.01 5.66 9.62
CA SER A 202 6.05 6.50 10.34
C SER A 202 5.24 7.39 9.40
N ASP A 203 4.08 7.83 9.84
CA ASP A 203 3.26 8.82 9.14
C ASP A 203 4.01 10.14 8.95
N ALA A 204 4.68 10.64 9.96
CA ALA A 204 5.48 11.87 9.88
C ALA A 204 6.55 11.79 8.79
N ALA A 205 7.28 10.67 8.69
CA ALA A 205 8.31 10.46 7.70
C ALA A 205 7.74 10.35 6.28
N GLN A 206 6.65 9.61 6.10
CA GLN A 206 6.00 9.47 4.79
C GLN A 206 5.39 10.80 4.30
N ILE A 207 4.74 11.55 5.19
CA ILE A 207 4.21 12.87 4.88
C ILE A 207 5.34 13.84 4.49
N ALA A 208 6.46 13.83 5.21
CA ALA A 208 7.60 14.69 4.92
C ALA A 208 8.26 14.39 3.56
N ALA A 209 8.31 13.11 3.16
CA ALA A 209 8.84 12.70 1.87
C ALA A 209 7.90 13.06 0.69
N SER A 210 6.62 13.26 0.94
CA SER A 210 5.59 13.55 -0.06
C SER A 210 5.61 15.04 -0.42
N ASN A 211 6.54 15.45 -1.27
CA ASN A 211 6.66 16.83 -1.73
C ASN A 211 7.16 16.88 -3.17
N PRO A 212 6.43 17.53 -4.10
CA PRO A 212 6.80 17.57 -5.52
C PRO A 212 8.12 18.30 -5.78
N THR A 213 8.56 19.18 -4.88
CA THR A 213 9.80 19.96 -5.05
C THR A 213 11.05 19.13 -4.76
N TRP A 214 11.07 18.39 -3.66
CA TRP A 214 12.24 17.61 -3.24
C TRP A 214 11.99 16.12 -3.05
N GLY A 215 10.76 15.71 -2.80
CA GLY A 215 10.37 14.35 -2.49
C GLY A 215 9.59 13.65 -3.59
N GLU A 216 8.65 12.84 -3.19
CA GLU A 216 7.76 12.12 -4.09
C GLU A 216 6.79 13.06 -4.76
N ARG A 217 6.62 12.88 -6.07
CA ARG A 217 5.71 13.68 -6.91
C ARG A 217 4.30 13.08 -6.84
N LEU A 218 3.31 13.83 -7.29
CA LEU A 218 1.91 13.35 -7.42
C LEU A 218 1.78 12.13 -8.35
N THR A 219 2.73 11.95 -9.27
CA THR A 219 2.79 10.82 -10.20
C THR A 219 3.67 9.67 -9.73
N ASP A 220 4.24 9.79 -8.54
CA ASP A 220 4.99 8.73 -7.84
C ASP A 220 4.07 7.97 -6.88
N GLY A 221 4.60 7.00 -6.19
CA GLY A 221 3.87 6.17 -5.26
C GLY A 221 4.57 5.93 -3.94
N ARG A 222 3.79 5.46 -2.99
CA ARG A 222 4.25 5.02 -1.68
C ARG A 222 3.64 3.67 -1.33
N PHE A 223 4.45 2.76 -0.82
CA PHE A 223 3.93 1.61 -0.10
C PHE A 223 3.52 2.00 1.32
N VAL A 224 2.30 1.67 1.66
CA VAL A 224 1.75 1.85 2.99
C VAL A 224 1.46 0.47 3.55
N ALA A 225 2.24 0.03 4.54
CA ALA A 225 2.01 -1.25 5.20
C ALA A 225 0.67 -1.22 5.95
N SER A 226 -0.19 -2.19 5.65
CA SER A 226 -1.44 -2.42 6.38
C SER A 226 -1.19 -3.42 7.52
N ILE A 227 -1.93 -3.26 8.61
CA ILE A 227 -1.93 -4.24 9.68
C ILE A 227 -2.78 -5.43 9.22
N SER A 228 -2.32 -6.66 9.48
CA SER A 228 -3.07 -7.88 9.19
C SER A 228 -4.37 -7.98 9.99
N GLU A 229 -5.19 -8.98 9.72
CA GLU A 229 -6.43 -9.32 10.43
C GLU A 229 -7.45 -8.16 10.50
N LEU A 230 -7.63 -7.45 9.38
CA LEU A 230 -8.60 -6.34 9.27
C LEU A 230 -8.38 -5.23 10.33
N LYS A 231 -7.13 -4.89 10.61
CA LYS A 231 -6.76 -3.87 11.59
C LYS A 231 -6.17 -2.63 10.94
N VAL A 232 -6.35 -1.50 11.61
CA VAL A 232 -5.69 -0.22 11.32
C VAL A 232 -5.26 0.45 12.61
N ASP A 233 -4.34 1.39 12.51
CA ASP A 233 -4.00 2.31 13.61
C ASP A 233 -4.10 3.77 13.15
N SER A 234 -3.91 4.70 14.07
CA SER A 234 -3.95 6.13 13.74
C SER A 234 -2.86 6.53 12.76
N SER A 235 -1.67 5.90 12.81
CA SER A 235 -0.58 6.19 11.87
C SER A 235 -0.95 5.79 10.44
N LEU A 236 -1.57 4.62 10.27
CA LEU A 236 -2.08 4.18 8.96
C LEU A 236 -3.19 5.10 8.44
N LEU A 237 -4.14 5.47 9.30
CA LEU A 237 -5.21 6.40 8.93
C LEU A 237 -4.65 7.78 8.53
N ASN A 238 -3.66 8.32 9.24
CA ASN A 238 -2.99 9.57 8.88
C ASN A 238 -2.35 9.50 7.48
N LYS A 239 -1.67 8.40 7.16
CA LYS A 239 -1.09 8.16 5.83
C LYS A 239 -2.18 8.11 4.75
N MET A 240 -3.25 7.36 4.98
CA MET A 240 -4.37 7.25 4.03
C MET A 240 -5.04 8.59 3.76
N VAL A 241 -5.30 9.39 4.81
CA VAL A 241 -5.85 10.75 4.68
C VAL A 241 -4.92 11.64 3.87
N HIS A 242 -3.62 11.64 4.23
CA HIS A 242 -2.64 12.47 3.55
C HIS A 242 -2.55 12.13 2.05
N PHE A 243 -2.36 10.86 1.70
CA PHE A 243 -2.20 10.46 0.30
C PHE A 243 -3.47 10.61 -0.51
N HIS A 244 -4.65 10.42 0.11
CA HIS A 244 -5.91 10.74 -0.56
C HIS A 244 -6.01 12.22 -0.92
N GLN A 245 -5.61 13.13 -0.04
CA GLN A 245 -5.63 14.57 -0.29
C GLN A 245 -4.48 15.02 -1.20
N TYR A 246 -3.31 14.43 -1.04
CA TYR A 246 -2.13 14.73 -1.85
C TYR A 246 -2.26 14.23 -3.28
N GLY A 247 -2.96 13.11 -3.50
CA GLY A 247 -3.20 12.54 -4.83
C GLY A 247 -2.09 11.64 -5.36
N CYS A 248 -1.13 11.24 -4.51
CA CYS A 248 -0.09 10.27 -4.86
C CYS A 248 -0.69 8.85 -4.94
N PHE A 249 -0.10 7.98 -5.78
CA PHE A 249 -0.49 6.57 -5.83
C PHE A 249 -0.11 5.85 -4.53
N VAL A 250 -1.03 5.09 -3.98
CA VAL A 250 -0.80 4.29 -2.77
C VAL A 250 -0.93 2.82 -3.12
N GLY A 251 0.16 2.07 -2.94
CA GLY A 251 0.14 0.63 -2.89
C GLY A 251 0.00 0.18 -1.43
N ALA A 252 -1.03 -0.59 -1.11
CA ALA A 252 -1.14 -1.26 0.18
C ALA A 252 -0.42 -2.62 0.12
N LEU A 253 0.32 -2.96 1.19
CA LEU A 253 0.97 -4.24 1.41
C LEU A 253 0.36 -4.93 2.61
#